data_b467eab79dc4849edaa2312dd781c26a
#
_entry.id   b467eab79dc4849edaa2312dd781c26a
#
_cell.length_a   1.000
_cell.length_b   1.000
_cell.length_c   1.000
_cell.angle_alpha   90.00
_cell.angle_beta   90.00
_cell.angle_gamma   90.00
#
_symmetry.space_group_name_H-M   'P 1'
#
loop_
_entity.id
_entity.type
_entity.pdbx_description
1 polymer ?
#
loop_
_entity_poly.entity_id
_entity_poly.type
_entity_poly.pdbx_seq_one_letter_code
_entity_poly.pdbx_strand_id
1 'polypeptide(L)'
;EWIASTSIQECMSVMPVMTTKLKQIQTKFRKGADNMANKKLKARVNIPVEKIHPFEGHPYKVLDNDEMNTLIESIQQKGVISPIVVRPLENTTDEYELISGHRRLRASVKAGLETVPALIYAVSRDEAAIMLVDSNLHREHILPSERAFAYKLKSEALKHQGKRTDLTSSQVATKFDSATEI
;
A
#
# COMPACT_ATOMS: atom_id res chain seq x y z
N GLU A 1 -21.78 -0.74 56.80
CA GLU A 1 -22.38 -0.39 55.48
C GLU A 1 -22.01 1.04 55.05
N TRP A 2 -20.75 1.29 54.74
CA TRP A 2 -20.33 2.59 54.14
C TRP A 2 -18.91 2.54 53.58
N ILE A 3 -18.56 1.62 52.64
CA ILE A 3 -17.29 1.67 51.88
C ILE A 3 -17.43 1.00 50.49
N ALA A 4 -18.40 1.38 49.68
CA ALA A 4 -18.49 0.84 48.32
C ALA A 4 -18.94 1.84 47.24
N SER A 5 -19.03 3.17 47.57
CA SER A 5 -19.60 4.14 46.61
C SER A 5 -18.61 5.10 45.95
N THR A 6 -17.34 5.13 46.40
CA THR A 6 -16.40 6.17 45.96
C THR A 6 -15.50 5.72 44.78
N SER A 7 -15.35 4.42 44.55
CA SER A 7 -14.41 3.91 43.53
C SER A 7 -14.97 3.86 42.12
N ILE A 8 -16.29 3.85 41.92
CA ILE A 8 -16.92 3.77 40.59
C ILE A 8 -17.03 5.14 39.96
N GLN A 9 -17.23 6.17 40.74
CA GLN A 9 -17.39 7.56 40.28
C GLN A 9 -16.06 8.15 39.75
N GLU A 10 -14.92 7.78 40.35
CA GLU A 10 -13.59 8.22 39.85
C GLU A 10 -13.18 7.51 38.58
N CYS A 11 -13.58 6.24 38.39
CA CYS A 11 -13.28 5.49 37.18
C CYS A 11 -14.04 6.02 35.95
N MET A 12 -15.23 6.57 36.12
CA MET A 12 -16.03 7.14 35.04
C MET A 12 -15.56 8.52 34.58
N SER A 13 -14.86 9.29 35.40
CA SER A 13 -14.35 10.62 35.02
C SER A 13 -13.09 10.57 34.16
N VAL A 14 -12.33 9.47 34.19
CA VAL A 14 -11.07 9.33 33.43
C VAL A 14 -11.30 8.74 32.02
N MET A 15 -12.40 8.02 31.80
CA MET A 15 -12.72 7.40 30.50
C MET A 15 -12.90 8.37 29.31
N PRO A 16 -13.52 9.54 29.44
CA PRO A 16 -13.67 10.43 28.28
C PRO A 16 -12.34 11.06 27.81
N VAL A 17 -11.37 11.20 28.72
CA VAL A 17 -10.05 11.77 28.36
C VAL A 17 -9.19 10.77 27.59
N MET A 18 -9.27 9.47 27.94
CA MET A 18 -8.54 8.41 27.20
C MET A 18 -9.08 8.21 25.79
N THR A 19 -10.40 8.26 25.61
CA THR A 19 -11.01 8.14 24.27
C THR A 19 -10.69 9.32 23.38
N THR A 20 -10.59 10.52 23.93
CA THR A 20 -10.21 11.73 23.19
C THR A 20 -8.74 11.68 22.74
N LYS A 21 -7.84 11.26 23.62
CA LYS A 21 -6.42 11.08 23.29
C LYS A 21 -6.19 10.00 22.21
N LEU A 22 -6.87 8.86 22.33
CA LEU A 22 -6.81 7.80 21.32
C LEU A 22 -7.35 8.27 19.95
N LYS A 23 -8.46 8.99 19.94
CA LYS A 23 -9.00 9.60 18.71
C LYS A 23 -8.04 10.63 18.11
N GLN A 24 -7.39 11.44 18.93
CA GLN A 24 -6.38 12.41 18.45
C GLN A 24 -5.14 11.71 17.87
N ILE A 25 -4.68 10.63 18.51
CA ILE A 25 -3.56 9.83 17.99
C ILE A 25 -3.94 9.18 16.66
N GLN A 26 -5.11 8.55 16.57
CA GLN A 26 -5.60 7.97 15.32
C GLN A 26 -5.78 9.01 14.20
N THR A 27 -6.27 10.20 14.52
CA THR A 27 -6.43 11.30 13.55
C THR A 27 -5.06 11.84 13.08
N LYS A 28 -4.07 11.89 13.97
CA LYS A 28 -2.71 12.33 13.65
C LYS A 28 -1.98 11.30 12.76
N PHE A 29 -2.15 10.00 13.03
CA PHE A 29 -1.64 8.91 12.17
C PHE A 29 -2.32 8.91 10.81
N ARG A 30 -3.63 9.10 10.75
CA ARG A 30 -4.40 9.15 9.50
C ARG A 30 -4.00 10.36 8.64
N LYS A 31 -3.89 11.54 9.24
CA LYS A 31 -3.40 12.75 8.54
C LYS A 31 -1.94 12.63 8.08
N GLY A 32 -1.08 11.92 8.83
CA GLY A 32 0.30 11.65 8.42
C GLY A 32 0.38 10.70 7.22
N ALA A 33 -0.44 9.65 7.21
CA ALA A 33 -0.52 8.70 6.11
C ALA A 33 -1.11 9.35 4.84
N ASP A 34 -2.18 10.14 4.99
CA ASP A 34 -2.81 10.87 3.88
C ASP A 34 -1.86 11.92 3.27
N ASN A 35 -1.02 12.56 4.11
CA ASN A 35 -0.05 13.56 3.65
C ASN A 35 1.14 12.92 2.90
N MET A 36 1.58 11.73 3.31
CA MET A 36 2.63 10.98 2.60
C MET A 36 2.11 10.41 1.28
N ALA A 37 0.89 9.87 1.24
CA ALA A 37 0.27 9.37 0.02
C ALA A 37 0.04 10.51 -0.99
N ASN A 38 -0.40 11.68 -0.53
CA ASN A 38 -0.64 12.84 -1.39
C ASN A 38 0.67 13.45 -1.94
N LYS A 39 1.79 13.34 -1.20
CA LYS A 39 3.10 13.83 -1.65
C LYS A 39 3.69 13.00 -2.80
N LYS A 40 3.27 11.73 -2.95
CA LYS A 40 3.73 10.83 -4.02
C LYS A 40 2.83 10.84 -5.25
N LEU A 41 1.60 11.35 -5.14
CA LEU A 41 0.68 11.49 -6.27
C LEU A 41 1.20 12.59 -7.20
N LYS A 42 1.55 12.21 -8.44
CA LYS A 42 2.09 13.13 -9.43
C LYS A 42 1.00 13.76 -10.29
N ALA A 43 0.05 12.97 -10.76
CA ALA A 43 -1.03 13.45 -11.62
C ALA A 43 -2.22 12.48 -11.67
N ARG A 44 -3.38 13.02 -12.09
CA ARG A 44 -4.55 12.24 -12.54
C ARG A 44 -4.75 12.54 -14.02
N VAL A 45 -4.59 11.53 -14.87
CA VAL A 45 -4.55 11.68 -16.32
C VAL A 45 -5.24 10.48 -16.98
N ASN A 46 -5.76 10.68 -18.20
CA ASN A 46 -6.17 9.57 -19.04
C ASN A 46 -4.95 9.06 -19.81
N ILE A 47 -4.63 7.78 -19.66
CA ILE A 47 -3.47 7.13 -20.26
C ILE A 47 -3.94 6.12 -21.31
N PRO A 48 -3.31 6.09 -22.51
CA PRO A 48 -3.56 5.05 -23.50
C PRO A 48 -3.29 3.66 -22.91
N VAL A 49 -4.20 2.73 -23.17
CA VAL A 49 -4.12 1.38 -22.62
C VAL A 49 -2.84 0.67 -23.06
N GLU A 50 -2.35 0.93 -24.27
CA GLU A 50 -1.13 0.37 -24.85
C GLU A 50 0.15 0.75 -24.08
N LYS A 51 0.13 1.89 -23.36
CA LYS A 51 1.27 2.39 -22.58
C LYS A 51 1.31 1.84 -21.14
N ILE A 52 0.38 0.96 -20.79
CA ILE A 52 0.24 0.44 -19.43
C ILE A 52 0.63 -1.03 -19.40
N HIS A 53 1.73 -1.32 -18.73
CA HIS A 53 2.24 -2.69 -18.58
C HIS A 53 1.79 -3.29 -17.24
N PRO A 54 1.49 -4.59 -17.18
CA PRO A 54 1.21 -5.27 -15.93
C PRO A 54 2.45 -5.27 -15.03
N PHE A 55 2.23 -5.26 -13.71
CA PHE A 55 3.33 -5.38 -12.73
C PHE A 55 4.01 -6.74 -12.88
N GLU A 56 5.32 -6.73 -13.10
CA GLU A 56 6.11 -7.94 -13.21
C GLU A 56 6.12 -8.71 -11.88
N GLY A 57 5.73 -9.99 -11.90
CA GLY A 57 5.59 -10.78 -10.68
C GLY A 57 4.30 -10.51 -9.89
N HIS A 58 3.25 -10.02 -10.55
CA HIS A 58 1.94 -9.81 -9.92
C HIS A 58 1.40 -11.11 -9.29
N PRO A 59 1.16 -11.14 -7.97
CA PRO A 59 0.83 -12.39 -7.25
C PRO A 59 -0.59 -12.91 -7.50
N TYR A 60 -1.50 -12.05 -7.94
CA TYR A 60 -2.93 -12.37 -8.03
C TYR A 60 -3.34 -12.63 -9.48
N LYS A 61 -4.01 -13.75 -9.71
CA LYS A 61 -4.54 -14.08 -11.04
C LYS A 61 -5.78 -13.23 -11.36
N VAL A 62 -5.84 -12.71 -12.56
CA VAL A 62 -7.04 -12.06 -13.10
C VAL A 62 -7.84 -13.10 -13.87
N LEU A 63 -8.96 -13.53 -13.31
CA LEU A 63 -9.84 -14.54 -13.91
C LEU A 63 -10.89 -13.86 -14.81
N ASP A 64 -11.20 -14.51 -15.92
CA ASP A 64 -12.32 -14.16 -16.80
C ASP A 64 -13.54 -15.00 -16.36
N ASN A 65 -14.30 -14.45 -15.43
CA ASN A 65 -15.51 -15.02 -14.88
C ASN A 65 -16.72 -14.10 -15.18
N ASP A 66 -17.92 -14.50 -14.76
CA ASP A 66 -19.14 -13.73 -14.98
C ASP A 66 -19.08 -12.32 -14.36
N GLU A 67 -18.38 -12.19 -13.24
CA GLU A 67 -18.12 -10.86 -12.64
C GLU A 67 -17.27 -9.97 -13.57
N MET A 68 -16.35 -10.56 -14.37
CA MET A 68 -15.59 -9.81 -15.35
C MET A 68 -16.49 -9.31 -16.48
N ASN A 69 -17.44 -10.15 -16.95
CA ASN A 69 -18.41 -9.77 -17.98
C ASN A 69 -19.30 -8.62 -17.49
N THR A 70 -19.82 -8.70 -16.27
CA THR A 70 -20.59 -7.62 -15.64
C THR A 70 -19.76 -6.32 -15.54
N LEU A 71 -18.45 -6.44 -15.22
CA LEU A 71 -17.58 -5.28 -15.17
C LEU A 71 -17.34 -4.66 -16.55
N ILE A 72 -17.20 -5.49 -17.59
CA ILE A 72 -17.06 -5.03 -18.99
C ILE A 72 -18.31 -4.26 -19.40
N GLU A 73 -19.50 -4.80 -19.18
CA GLU A 73 -20.76 -4.13 -19.48
C GLU A 73 -20.90 -2.79 -18.75
N SER A 74 -20.56 -2.77 -17.47
CA SER A 74 -20.55 -1.53 -16.68
C SER A 74 -19.59 -0.48 -17.25
N ILE A 75 -18.41 -0.90 -17.69
CA ILE A 75 -17.40 -0.02 -18.28
C ILE A 75 -17.87 0.49 -19.64
N GLN A 76 -18.52 -0.34 -20.45
CA GLN A 76 -19.09 0.09 -21.74
C GLN A 76 -20.18 1.15 -21.58
N GLN A 77 -21.01 1.02 -20.53
CA GLN A 77 -22.12 1.96 -20.29
C GLN A 77 -21.68 3.26 -19.60
N LYS A 78 -20.79 3.18 -18.62
CA LYS A 78 -20.44 4.30 -17.71
C LYS A 78 -18.99 4.73 -17.75
N GLY A 79 -18.14 4.04 -18.52
CA GLY A 79 -16.70 4.23 -18.47
C GLY A 79 -16.08 3.72 -17.18
N VAL A 80 -14.79 3.98 -17.01
CA VAL A 80 -14.04 3.63 -15.80
C VAL A 80 -14.21 4.70 -14.74
N ILE A 81 -15.13 4.49 -13.79
CA ILE A 81 -15.45 5.44 -12.72
C ILE A 81 -14.28 5.58 -11.74
N SER A 82 -13.73 4.46 -11.30
CA SER A 82 -12.61 4.44 -10.36
C SER A 82 -11.28 4.32 -11.10
N PRO A 83 -10.36 5.31 -11.00
CA PRO A 83 -9.11 5.30 -11.72
C PRO A 83 -8.23 4.12 -11.32
N ILE A 84 -7.38 3.67 -12.24
CA ILE A 84 -6.30 2.71 -11.95
C ILE A 84 -5.12 3.43 -11.32
N VAL A 85 -4.23 2.70 -10.66
CA VAL A 85 -3.00 3.25 -10.05
C VAL A 85 -1.80 2.75 -10.80
N VAL A 86 -0.95 3.67 -11.27
CA VAL A 86 0.23 3.36 -12.06
C VAL A 86 1.46 4.11 -11.55
N ARG A 87 2.65 3.62 -11.89
CA ARG A 87 3.92 4.34 -11.73
C ARG A 87 4.60 4.50 -13.08
N PRO A 88 5.40 5.53 -13.31
CA PRO A 88 6.22 5.62 -14.51
C PRO A 88 7.28 4.51 -14.48
N LEU A 89 7.54 3.89 -15.62
CA LEU A 89 8.64 2.95 -15.78
C LEU A 89 9.96 3.70 -15.81
N GLU A 90 10.96 3.12 -15.15
CA GLU A 90 12.33 3.62 -15.21
C GLU A 90 12.89 3.35 -16.60
N ASN A 91 13.60 4.29 -17.20
CA ASN A 91 14.24 4.20 -18.53
C ASN A 91 13.31 4.31 -19.76
N THR A 92 12.03 4.59 -19.59
CA THR A 92 11.11 4.82 -20.71
C THR A 92 10.40 6.17 -20.55
N THR A 93 10.10 6.80 -21.68
CA THR A 93 9.30 8.02 -21.70
C THR A 93 7.87 7.63 -21.98
N ASP A 94 6.93 8.04 -21.11
CA ASP A 94 5.49 7.79 -21.27
C ASP A 94 4.99 6.33 -21.18
N GLU A 95 5.76 5.45 -20.56
CA GLU A 95 5.28 4.10 -20.22
C GLU A 95 5.06 3.96 -18.72
N TYR A 96 4.09 3.15 -18.36
CA TYR A 96 3.63 3.04 -16.99
C TYR A 96 3.47 1.58 -16.58
N GLU A 97 3.81 1.28 -15.34
CA GLU A 97 3.56 -0.02 -14.73
C GLU A 97 2.34 0.05 -13.80
N LEU A 98 1.45 -0.90 -13.93
CA LEU A 98 0.18 -0.96 -13.19
C LEU A 98 0.40 -1.48 -11.77
N ILE A 99 0.10 -0.66 -10.77
CA ILE A 99 0.16 -1.05 -9.35
C ILE A 99 -1.17 -1.65 -8.88
N SER A 100 -2.28 -1.00 -9.22
CA SER A 100 -3.61 -1.45 -8.78
C SER A 100 -4.68 -1.21 -9.84
N GLY A 101 -5.61 -2.15 -9.96
CA GLY A 101 -6.71 -2.08 -10.92
C GLY A 101 -6.58 -3.01 -12.12
N HIS A 102 -5.86 -4.14 -12.00
CA HIS A 102 -5.65 -5.13 -13.08
C HIS A 102 -6.95 -5.62 -13.71
N ARG A 103 -8.00 -5.87 -12.92
CA ARG A 103 -9.32 -6.24 -13.46
C ARG A 103 -9.94 -5.12 -14.29
N ARG A 104 -9.82 -3.87 -13.84
CA ARG A 104 -10.33 -2.68 -14.56
C ARG A 104 -9.62 -2.46 -15.88
N LEU A 105 -8.28 -2.55 -15.87
CA LEU A 105 -7.50 -2.46 -17.11
C LEU A 105 -7.91 -3.55 -18.10
N ARG A 106 -7.97 -4.82 -17.66
CA ARG A 106 -8.36 -5.95 -18.52
C ARG A 106 -9.78 -5.80 -19.08
N ALA A 107 -10.72 -5.34 -18.23
CA ALA A 107 -12.09 -5.09 -18.67
C ALA A 107 -12.16 -3.89 -19.65
N SER A 108 -11.34 -2.86 -19.48
CA SER A 108 -11.26 -1.71 -20.41
C SER A 108 -10.73 -2.12 -21.77
N VAL A 109 -9.70 -2.97 -21.81
CA VAL A 109 -9.19 -3.56 -23.09
C VAL A 109 -10.29 -4.34 -23.80
N LYS A 110 -11.00 -5.21 -23.07
CA LYS A 110 -12.11 -6.02 -23.63
C LYS A 110 -13.31 -5.17 -24.03
N ALA A 111 -13.54 -4.05 -23.36
CA ALA A 111 -14.58 -3.08 -23.71
C ALA A 111 -14.22 -2.20 -24.92
N GLY A 112 -12.97 -2.27 -25.42
CA GLY A 112 -12.50 -1.48 -26.56
C GLY A 112 -12.17 -0.02 -26.23
N LEU A 113 -11.84 0.30 -24.99
CA LEU A 113 -11.44 1.64 -24.62
C LEU A 113 -9.98 1.92 -25.02
N GLU A 114 -9.74 3.04 -25.68
CA GLU A 114 -8.39 3.48 -26.05
C GLU A 114 -7.61 4.07 -24.86
N THR A 115 -8.31 4.71 -23.93
CA THR A 115 -7.71 5.36 -22.75
C THR A 115 -8.43 5.00 -21.46
N VAL A 116 -7.70 5.01 -20.35
CA VAL A 116 -8.26 4.78 -19.01
C VAL A 116 -7.80 5.87 -18.04
N PRO A 117 -8.67 6.29 -17.11
CA PRO A 117 -8.29 7.24 -16.07
C PRO A 117 -7.32 6.58 -15.09
N ALA A 118 -6.17 7.20 -14.89
CA ALA A 118 -5.10 6.71 -14.06
C ALA A 118 -4.61 7.75 -13.05
N LEU A 119 -4.18 7.29 -11.89
CA LEU A 119 -3.45 8.05 -10.89
C LEU A 119 -1.97 7.66 -10.97
N ILE A 120 -1.12 8.63 -11.32
CA ILE A 120 0.31 8.41 -11.45
C ILE A 120 0.97 8.69 -10.11
N TYR A 121 1.63 7.67 -9.56
CA TYR A 121 2.45 7.78 -8.34
C TYR A 121 3.94 7.70 -8.69
N ALA A 122 4.71 8.70 -8.26
CA ALA A 122 6.16 8.68 -8.38
C ALA A 122 6.77 7.87 -7.23
N VAL A 123 6.77 6.55 -7.39
CA VAL A 123 7.26 5.59 -6.39
C VAL A 123 8.27 4.64 -7.01
N SER A 124 9.21 4.15 -6.20
CA SER A 124 10.13 3.09 -6.60
C SER A 124 9.40 1.76 -6.85
N ARG A 125 10.09 0.80 -7.48
CA ARG A 125 9.52 -0.54 -7.71
C ARG A 125 9.18 -1.25 -6.39
N ASP A 126 10.04 -1.13 -5.37
CA ASP A 126 9.80 -1.74 -4.06
C ASP A 126 8.59 -1.12 -3.35
N GLU A 127 8.46 0.21 -3.39
CA GLU A 127 7.28 0.88 -2.85
C GLU A 127 6.01 0.49 -3.60
N ALA A 128 6.06 0.35 -4.92
CA ALA A 128 4.94 -0.09 -5.73
C ALA A 128 4.54 -1.54 -5.40
N ALA A 129 5.50 -2.44 -5.17
CA ALA A 129 5.25 -3.82 -4.74
C ALA A 129 4.52 -3.85 -3.39
N ILE A 130 4.92 -3.04 -2.43
CA ILE A 130 4.25 -2.92 -1.13
C ILE A 130 2.82 -2.39 -1.31
N MET A 131 2.63 -1.32 -2.09
CA MET A 131 1.30 -0.76 -2.38
C MET A 131 0.38 -1.79 -3.06
N LEU A 132 0.91 -2.56 -4.01
CA LEU A 132 0.19 -3.62 -4.70
C LEU A 132 -0.32 -4.69 -3.72
N VAL A 133 0.55 -5.17 -2.85
CA VAL A 133 0.17 -6.18 -1.84
C VAL A 133 -0.85 -5.61 -0.87
N ASP A 134 -0.61 -4.42 -0.32
CA ASP A 134 -1.50 -3.81 0.68
C ASP A 134 -2.89 -3.49 0.11
N SER A 135 -2.99 -3.08 -1.15
CA SER A 135 -4.28 -2.83 -1.81
C SER A 135 -5.12 -4.10 -2.00
N ASN A 136 -4.52 -5.27 -1.95
CA ASN A 136 -5.19 -6.56 -2.15
C ASN A 136 -5.32 -7.40 -0.88
N LEU A 137 -4.64 -7.03 0.22
CA LEU A 137 -4.58 -7.82 1.45
C LEU A 137 -5.95 -8.03 2.11
N HIS A 138 -6.87 -7.10 1.91
CA HIS A 138 -8.21 -7.10 2.48
C HIS A 138 -9.26 -7.81 1.61
N ARG A 139 -8.86 -8.47 0.51
CA ARG A 139 -9.78 -9.27 -0.29
C ARG A 139 -10.16 -10.53 0.46
N GLU A 140 -11.46 -10.83 0.51
CA GLU A 140 -12.01 -11.99 1.21
C GLU A 140 -11.54 -13.33 0.61
N HIS A 141 -11.39 -13.38 -0.72
CA HIS A 141 -11.06 -14.60 -1.44
C HIS A 141 -9.67 -14.52 -2.11
N ILE A 142 -8.62 -14.74 -1.32
CA ILE A 142 -7.24 -14.88 -1.81
C ILE A 142 -6.81 -16.32 -1.56
N LEU A 143 -6.32 -17.00 -2.59
CA LEU A 143 -5.77 -18.35 -2.45
C LEU A 143 -4.56 -18.34 -1.49
N PRO A 144 -4.37 -19.38 -0.66
CA PRO A 144 -3.22 -19.46 0.25
C PRO A 144 -1.87 -19.32 -0.47
N SER A 145 -1.75 -19.87 -1.69
CA SER A 145 -0.57 -19.73 -2.54
C SER A 145 -0.32 -18.29 -3.00
N GLU A 146 -1.37 -17.58 -3.42
CA GLU A 146 -1.27 -16.17 -3.80
C GLU A 146 -0.90 -15.29 -2.61
N ARG A 147 -1.46 -15.59 -1.44
CA ARG A 147 -1.14 -14.89 -0.19
C ARG A 147 0.32 -15.10 0.21
N ALA A 148 0.82 -16.33 0.11
CA ALA A 148 2.23 -16.63 0.41
C ALA A 148 3.17 -15.89 -0.54
N PHE A 149 2.85 -15.88 -1.84
CA PHE A 149 3.64 -15.16 -2.84
C PHE A 149 3.60 -13.64 -2.62
N ALA A 150 2.45 -13.07 -2.27
CA ALA A 150 2.30 -11.67 -1.93
C ALA A 150 3.15 -11.26 -0.72
N TYR A 151 3.14 -12.08 0.34
CA TYR A 151 4.00 -11.82 1.50
C TYR A 151 5.48 -11.94 1.19
N LYS A 152 5.88 -12.89 0.33
CA LYS A 152 7.26 -13.00 -0.15
C LYS A 152 7.67 -11.73 -0.88
N LEU A 153 6.89 -11.29 -1.86
CA LEU A 153 7.13 -10.06 -2.62
C LEU A 153 7.27 -8.83 -1.71
N LYS A 154 6.36 -8.68 -0.73
CA LYS A 154 6.42 -7.59 0.24
C LYS A 154 7.66 -7.67 1.13
N SER A 155 8.05 -8.87 1.58
CA SER A 155 9.25 -9.07 2.41
C SER A 155 10.53 -8.74 1.65
N GLU A 156 10.62 -9.09 0.37
CA GLU A 156 11.76 -8.75 -0.49
C GLU A 156 11.86 -7.24 -0.70
N ALA A 157 10.75 -6.58 -1.02
CA ALA A 157 10.69 -5.13 -1.17
C ALA A 157 11.11 -4.39 0.12
N LEU A 158 10.69 -4.86 1.28
CA LEU A 158 11.09 -4.27 2.57
C LEU A 158 12.57 -4.47 2.87
N LYS A 159 13.16 -5.62 2.49
CA LYS A 159 14.60 -5.87 2.66
C LYS A 159 15.45 -4.92 1.81
N HIS A 160 15.01 -4.60 0.59
CA HIS A 160 15.70 -3.63 -0.27
C HIS A 160 15.62 -2.22 0.32
N GLN A 161 14.50 -1.82 0.91
CA GLN A 161 14.37 -0.54 1.59
C GLN A 161 15.20 -0.45 2.88
N GLY A 162 15.37 -1.57 3.59
CA GLY A 162 16.19 -1.66 4.81
C GLY A 162 17.70 -1.65 4.56
N LYS A 163 18.17 -1.79 3.32
CA LYS A 163 19.55 -1.50 2.89
C LYS A 163 19.81 0.01 2.73
N ARG A 164 19.26 0.79 3.60
CA ARG A 164 19.76 2.13 3.85
C ARG A 164 21.20 1.96 4.31
N THR A 165 22.13 2.52 3.58
CA THR A 165 23.52 2.70 3.96
C THR A 165 23.57 3.63 5.18
N ASP A 166 23.19 3.14 6.34
CA ASP A 166 23.61 3.73 7.60
C ASP A 166 25.09 3.37 7.76
N LEU A 167 25.93 4.14 7.04
CA LEU A 167 27.37 4.23 7.23
C LEU A 167 27.67 4.91 8.58
N THR A 168 27.03 4.48 9.64
CA THR A 168 27.33 4.90 11.01
C THR A 168 27.21 3.73 11.98
N SER A 169 27.80 2.59 11.61
CA SER A 169 28.37 1.71 12.61
C SER A 169 29.88 1.98 12.67
N SER A 170 30.25 3.13 13.20
CA SER A 170 31.56 3.27 13.79
C SER A 170 31.65 2.18 14.85
N GLN A 171 32.51 1.21 14.58
CA GLN A 171 32.93 0.21 15.54
C GLN A 171 33.53 0.96 16.74
N VAL A 172 32.74 1.12 17.78
CA VAL A 172 33.26 1.35 19.11
C VAL A 172 33.86 0.01 19.55
N ALA A 173 35.05 -0.24 19.14
CA ALA A 173 35.89 -1.26 19.73
C ALA A 173 36.21 -0.78 21.15
N THR A 174 35.38 -1.17 22.11
CA THR A 174 35.77 -1.14 23.51
C THR A 174 36.83 -2.22 23.71
N LYS A 175 38.09 -1.80 23.65
CA LYS A 175 39.19 -2.53 24.23
C LYS A 175 38.92 -2.63 25.73
N PHE A 176 38.50 -3.79 26.17
CA PHE A 176 38.64 -4.18 27.56
C PHE A 176 40.10 -4.57 27.74
N ASP A 177 40.92 -3.64 28.20
CA ASP A 177 42.24 -3.97 28.73
C ASP A 177 42.02 -4.68 30.07
N SER A 178 42.19 -5.99 30.05
CA SER A 178 42.43 -6.78 31.25
C SER A 178 43.88 -6.47 31.71
N ALA A 179 44.00 -5.56 32.60
CA ALA A 179 45.23 -5.45 33.40
C ALA A 179 44.93 -6.00 34.78
N THR A 180 45.21 -7.22 34.93
CA THR A 180 45.98 -7.95 35.94
C THR A 180 46.76 -7.02 36.85
N GLU A 181 46.73 -7.29 38.12
CA GLU A 181 47.89 -7.56 38.98
C GLU A 181 47.62 -7.25 40.43
N ILE A 182 47.91 -8.25 41.14
CA ILE A 182 48.62 -8.62 42.38
C ILE A 182 47.81 -8.53 43.62
#